data_60a5e800ea00d663ed6c44ba8c5d95ae
#
_entry.id   60a5e800ea00d663ed6c44ba8c5d95ae
#
_cell.length_a   1.000
_cell.length_b   1.000
_cell.length_c   1.000
_cell.angle_alpha   90.00
_cell.angle_beta   90.00
_cell.angle_gamma   90.00
#
_symmetry.space_group_name_H-M   'P 1'
#
loop_
_entity.id
_entity.type
_entity.pdbx_description
1 polymer ?
#
loop_
_entity_poly.entity_id
_entity_poly.type
_entity_poly.pdbx_seq_one_letter_code
_entity_poly.pdbx_strand_id
1 'polypeptide(L)'
;MIELFPEGFEEVEDDGGVEFVAYTNAGGEERLLQTFGNASGRDVEDGWEERWRAFHRATRVGSLWIGPPWLEPDSGATPVAIEPGQAFGTGGHPTTRLCLELVLEEARGSLVDLGCGSGVIAVAAAKLGFSPVIAIDNDPLAVEATLRNAAANGVVLEAQRGDVLSGPMPAADLAVANISIEAIRRLSDRLVAGRVITSGYLANDDPRLAGYQHLARRSDVGWVADVYVREE
;
A
#
# COMPACT_ATOMS: atom_id res chain seq x y z
N MET A 1 1.68 -13.44 14.00
CA MET A 1 2.66 -13.28 12.90
C MET A 1 2.55 -11.92 12.22
N ILE A 2 1.42 -11.50 11.67
CA ILE A 2 1.27 -10.21 10.94
C ILE A 2 1.75 -9.00 11.78
N GLU A 3 1.42 -8.94 13.06
CA GLU A 3 1.85 -7.85 13.96
C GLU A 3 3.35 -7.86 14.27
N LEU A 4 3.98 -9.04 14.24
CA LEU A 4 5.40 -9.21 14.57
C LEU A 4 6.30 -9.05 13.33
N PHE A 5 5.79 -9.43 12.17
CA PHE A 5 6.48 -9.39 10.88
C PHE A 5 5.57 -8.78 9.82
N PRO A 6 5.37 -7.46 9.88
CA PRO A 6 4.57 -6.76 8.85
C PRO A 6 5.25 -6.79 7.47
N GLU A 7 6.53 -7.14 7.42
CA GLU A 7 7.33 -7.32 6.19
C GLU A 7 6.94 -8.58 5.42
N GLY A 8 6.23 -9.48 6.07
CA GLY A 8 5.77 -10.74 5.51
C GLY A 8 6.34 -11.96 6.23
N PHE A 9 5.65 -13.04 6.09
CA PHE A 9 6.04 -14.38 6.52
C PHE A 9 5.44 -15.40 5.55
N GLU A 10 6.06 -16.56 5.48
CA GLU A 10 5.54 -17.68 4.71
C GLU A 10 4.72 -18.59 5.62
N GLU A 11 3.64 -19.12 5.09
CA GLU A 11 2.86 -20.16 5.71
C GLU A 11 3.09 -21.45 4.92
N VAL A 12 3.72 -22.43 5.55
CA VAL A 12 4.05 -23.72 4.95
C VAL A 12 3.19 -24.79 5.61
N GLU A 13 2.29 -25.38 4.85
CA GLU A 13 1.52 -26.54 5.30
C GLU A 13 2.30 -27.81 5.02
N ASP A 14 2.46 -28.64 6.05
CA ASP A 14 2.98 -30.00 5.93
C ASP A 14 2.02 -31.00 6.60
N ASP A 15 2.32 -32.30 6.49
CA ASP A 15 1.52 -33.39 7.10
C ASP A 15 1.44 -33.31 8.64
N GLY A 16 2.19 -32.43 9.28
CA GLY A 16 2.26 -32.22 10.74
C GLY A 16 1.58 -30.95 11.24
N GLY A 17 1.21 -30.03 10.35
CA GLY A 17 0.57 -28.77 10.72
C GLY A 17 0.97 -27.59 9.85
N VAL A 18 0.86 -26.39 10.41
CA VAL A 18 1.23 -25.14 9.75
C VAL A 18 2.49 -24.60 10.40
N GLU A 19 3.54 -24.39 9.59
CA GLU A 19 4.77 -23.70 9.97
C GLU A 19 4.73 -22.26 9.45
N PHE A 20 5.05 -21.29 10.30
CA PHE A 20 5.23 -19.91 9.91
C PHE A 20 6.72 -19.60 9.82
N VAL A 21 7.19 -19.19 8.64
CA VAL A 21 8.60 -18.86 8.38
C VAL A 21 8.74 -17.35 8.19
N ALA A 22 9.52 -16.69 9.03
CA ALA A 22 9.85 -15.27 8.90
C ALA A 22 11.36 -15.09 8.70
N TYR A 23 11.72 -14.27 7.71
CA TYR A 23 13.11 -13.88 7.48
C TYR A 23 13.42 -12.64 8.31
N THR A 24 14.36 -12.77 9.26
CA THR A 24 14.61 -11.70 10.23
C THR A 24 16.05 -11.72 10.73
N ASN A 25 16.39 -10.77 11.57
CA ASN A 25 17.68 -10.73 12.29
C ASN A 25 17.54 -11.31 13.72
N ALA A 26 18.64 -11.33 14.47
CA ALA A 26 18.68 -11.83 15.85
C ALA A 26 17.61 -11.18 16.76
N GLY A 27 17.29 -9.90 16.58
CA GLY A 27 16.22 -9.22 17.34
C GLY A 27 14.82 -9.70 16.99
N GLY A 28 14.59 -10.08 15.75
CA GLY A 28 13.31 -10.68 15.32
C GLY A 28 13.18 -12.12 15.79
N GLU A 29 14.27 -12.90 15.80
CA GLU A 29 14.30 -14.24 16.37
C GLU A 29 13.96 -14.21 17.87
N GLU A 30 14.53 -13.27 18.63
CA GLU A 30 14.23 -13.10 20.05
C GLU A 30 12.73 -12.77 20.27
N ARG A 31 12.13 -11.91 19.44
CA ARG A 31 10.69 -11.59 19.51
C ARG A 31 9.82 -12.82 19.24
N LEU A 32 10.18 -13.66 18.27
CA LEU A 32 9.47 -14.93 18.00
C LEU A 32 9.51 -15.85 19.20
N LEU A 33 10.71 -16.06 19.79
CA LEU A 33 10.90 -16.89 20.95
C LEU A 33 10.11 -16.40 22.17
N GLN A 34 10.09 -15.08 22.40
CA GLN A 34 9.33 -14.47 23.48
C GLN A 34 7.82 -14.61 23.30
N THR A 35 7.34 -14.58 22.06
CA THR A 35 5.89 -14.60 21.77
C THR A 35 5.32 -16.01 21.69
N PHE A 36 6.04 -16.94 21.07
CA PHE A 36 5.54 -18.30 20.78
C PHE A 36 6.19 -19.39 21.61
N GLY A 37 7.34 -19.12 22.21
CA GLY A 37 8.04 -20.06 23.11
C GLY A 37 8.73 -21.23 22.42
N ASN A 38 8.49 -21.49 21.14
CA ASN A 38 8.97 -22.62 20.37
C ASN A 38 9.38 -22.26 18.94
N ALA A 39 10.07 -21.15 18.76
CA ALA A 39 10.68 -20.81 17.49
C ALA A 39 12.09 -21.40 17.37
N SER A 40 12.50 -21.78 16.16
CA SER A 40 13.87 -22.18 15.86
C SER A 40 14.41 -21.29 14.74
N GLY A 41 15.57 -20.66 14.97
CA GLY A 41 16.28 -19.91 13.93
C GLY A 41 17.32 -20.79 13.24
N ARG A 42 17.55 -20.52 11.97
CA ARG A 42 18.69 -21.04 11.21
C ARG A 42 19.26 -19.92 10.35
N ASP A 43 20.58 -19.94 10.17
CA ASP A 43 21.21 -19.02 9.23
C ASP A 43 20.65 -19.26 7.83
N VAL A 44 20.35 -18.17 7.14
CA VAL A 44 19.89 -18.24 5.76
C VAL A 44 21.11 -18.48 4.87
N GLU A 45 21.07 -19.56 4.07
CA GLU A 45 22.15 -19.92 3.14
C GLU A 45 22.43 -18.77 2.16
N ASP A 46 23.67 -18.70 1.67
CA ASP A 46 24.07 -17.81 0.57
C ASP A 46 23.08 -17.89 -0.59
N GLY A 47 22.69 -16.75 -1.17
CA GLY A 47 21.71 -16.67 -2.26
C GLY A 47 20.25 -16.46 -1.82
N TRP A 48 19.99 -16.22 -0.52
CA TRP A 48 18.64 -15.85 -0.04
C TRP A 48 18.15 -14.56 -0.69
N GLU A 49 19.02 -13.57 -0.91
CA GLU A 49 18.69 -12.32 -1.59
C GLU A 49 18.19 -12.55 -3.01
N GLU A 50 18.78 -13.51 -3.72
CA GLU A 50 18.35 -13.89 -5.08
C GLU A 50 16.99 -14.58 -5.05
N ARG A 51 16.76 -15.47 -4.06
CA ARG A 51 15.46 -16.12 -3.85
C ARG A 51 14.40 -15.11 -3.46
N TRP A 52 14.71 -14.21 -2.55
CA TRP A 52 13.82 -13.13 -2.13
C TRP A 52 13.47 -12.21 -3.31
N ARG A 53 14.46 -11.83 -4.13
CA ARG A 53 14.23 -11.06 -5.36
C ARG A 53 13.37 -11.82 -6.37
N ALA A 54 13.57 -13.12 -6.52
CA ALA A 54 12.77 -13.95 -7.43
C ALA A 54 11.30 -14.08 -7.02
N PHE A 55 10.99 -13.86 -5.74
CA PHE A 55 9.63 -13.88 -5.22
C PHE A 55 8.84 -12.62 -5.61
N HIS A 56 9.52 -11.50 -5.78
CA HIS A 56 8.89 -10.24 -6.14
C HIS A 56 8.67 -10.14 -7.65
N ARG A 57 7.40 -10.12 -8.06
CA ARG A 57 6.98 -10.02 -9.47
C ARG A 57 6.42 -8.64 -9.76
N ALA A 58 6.62 -8.19 -10.99
CA ALA A 58 5.95 -6.99 -11.47
C ALA A 58 4.46 -7.27 -11.73
N THR A 59 3.66 -6.23 -11.59
CA THR A 59 2.22 -6.25 -11.86
C THR A 59 1.88 -5.16 -12.86
N ARG A 60 0.99 -5.48 -13.81
CA ARG A 60 0.45 -4.51 -14.77
C ARG A 60 -0.91 -4.03 -14.32
N VAL A 61 -1.10 -2.70 -14.27
CA VAL A 61 -2.39 -2.05 -13.99
C VAL A 61 -2.63 -0.99 -15.06
N GLY A 62 -3.44 -1.31 -16.05
CA GLY A 62 -3.67 -0.44 -17.21
C GLY A 62 -2.38 -0.04 -17.91
N SER A 63 -2.07 1.25 -17.97
CA SER A 63 -0.82 1.78 -18.52
C SER A 63 0.38 1.70 -17.57
N LEU A 64 0.16 1.39 -16.28
CA LEU A 64 1.22 1.32 -15.28
C LEU A 64 1.87 -0.06 -15.26
N TRP A 65 3.19 -0.09 -15.12
CA TRP A 65 3.97 -1.24 -14.71
C TRP A 65 4.48 -0.97 -13.29
N ILE A 66 4.14 -1.83 -12.34
CA ILE A 66 4.57 -1.71 -10.93
C ILE A 66 5.45 -2.89 -10.62
N GLY A 67 6.67 -2.65 -10.20
CA GLY A 67 7.60 -3.71 -9.88
C GLY A 67 8.84 -3.22 -9.15
N PRO A 68 9.66 -4.15 -8.67
CA PRO A 68 10.91 -3.81 -8.00
C PRO A 68 11.93 -3.22 -9.00
N PRO A 69 12.87 -2.38 -8.52
CA PRO A 69 13.81 -1.64 -9.38
C PRO A 69 14.78 -2.52 -10.19
N TRP A 70 14.93 -3.79 -9.82
CA TRP A 70 15.80 -4.75 -10.54
C TRP A 70 15.11 -5.50 -11.69
N LEU A 71 13.81 -5.29 -11.92
CA LEU A 71 13.09 -5.84 -13.06
C LEU A 71 12.93 -4.80 -14.15
N GLU A 72 13.04 -5.24 -15.40
CA GLU A 72 12.84 -4.39 -16.57
C GLU A 72 11.35 -4.13 -16.80
N PRO A 73 10.95 -2.86 -16.96
CA PRO A 73 9.56 -2.52 -17.26
C PRO A 73 9.13 -3.03 -18.66
N ASP A 74 7.85 -3.37 -18.77
CA ASP A 74 7.23 -3.70 -20.05
C ASP A 74 7.32 -2.53 -21.04
N SER A 75 7.57 -2.82 -22.30
CA SER A 75 7.60 -1.81 -23.36
C SER A 75 6.27 -1.07 -23.46
N GLY A 76 6.33 0.26 -23.49
CA GLY A 76 5.17 1.13 -23.61
C GLY A 76 4.36 1.32 -22.32
N ALA A 77 4.83 0.79 -21.19
CA ALA A 77 4.25 1.06 -19.88
C ALA A 77 4.87 2.28 -19.21
N THR A 78 4.12 2.92 -18.33
CA THR A 78 4.66 3.92 -17.39
C THR A 78 5.24 3.17 -16.19
N PRO A 79 6.56 3.16 -15.98
CA PRO A 79 7.17 2.39 -14.91
C PRO A 79 6.99 3.10 -13.55
N VAL A 80 6.60 2.33 -12.56
CA VAL A 80 6.54 2.68 -11.14
C VAL A 80 7.40 1.67 -10.39
N ALA A 81 8.66 2.03 -10.17
CA ALA A 81 9.60 1.20 -9.45
C ALA A 81 9.39 1.35 -7.94
N ILE A 82 9.01 0.28 -7.28
CA ILE A 82 8.79 0.25 -5.83
C ILE A 82 9.75 -0.77 -5.22
N GLU A 83 10.61 -0.29 -4.32
CA GLU A 83 11.51 -1.16 -3.60
C GLU A 83 10.71 -1.93 -2.53
N PRO A 84 10.67 -3.28 -2.60
CA PRO A 84 10.07 -4.06 -1.55
C PRO A 84 10.85 -3.88 -0.25
N GLY A 85 10.15 -3.61 0.85
CA GLY A 85 10.76 -3.36 2.16
C GLY A 85 9.75 -3.50 3.27
N GLN A 86 10.03 -2.88 4.41
CA GLN A 86 9.21 -2.96 5.61
C GLN A 86 7.86 -2.25 5.51
N ALA A 87 7.68 -1.38 4.52
CA ALA A 87 6.42 -0.67 4.31
C ALA A 87 5.46 -1.49 3.44
N PHE A 88 4.18 -1.54 3.83
CA PHE A 88 3.13 -2.21 3.08
C PHE A 88 2.94 -1.60 1.68
N GLY A 89 2.59 -2.44 0.69
CA GLY A 89 2.15 -1.97 -0.63
C GLY A 89 3.20 -2.07 -1.74
N THR A 90 3.68 -3.28 -2.06
CA THR A 90 4.59 -3.52 -3.21
C THR A 90 3.89 -3.44 -4.59
N GLY A 91 2.58 -3.15 -4.62
CA GLY A 91 1.78 -3.09 -5.84
C GLY A 91 1.08 -4.40 -6.23
N GLY A 92 1.49 -5.54 -5.69
CA GLY A 92 0.92 -6.86 -6.01
C GLY A 92 -0.43 -7.16 -5.34
N HIS A 93 -0.75 -6.50 -4.22
CA HIS A 93 -1.98 -6.76 -3.48
C HIS A 93 -3.22 -6.29 -4.26
N PRO A 94 -4.35 -7.06 -4.23
CA PRO A 94 -5.59 -6.69 -4.94
C PRO A 94 -6.07 -5.27 -4.63
N THR A 95 -6.05 -4.85 -3.36
CA THR A 95 -6.50 -3.50 -2.95
C THR A 95 -5.69 -2.39 -3.61
N THR A 96 -4.38 -2.56 -3.73
CA THR A 96 -3.50 -1.60 -4.40
C THR A 96 -3.80 -1.54 -5.90
N ARG A 97 -3.97 -2.70 -6.56
CA ARG A 97 -4.34 -2.74 -7.99
C ARG A 97 -5.66 -2.04 -8.23
N LEU A 98 -6.69 -2.33 -7.43
CA LEU A 98 -8.01 -1.71 -7.54
C LEU A 98 -7.95 -0.19 -7.35
N CYS A 99 -7.20 0.32 -6.36
CA CYS A 99 -6.98 1.76 -6.20
C CYS A 99 -6.31 2.38 -7.43
N LEU A 100 -5.26 1.76 -7.96
CA LEU A 100 -4.55 2.27 -9.13
C LEU A 100 -5.40 2.25 -10.40
N GLU A 101 -6.24 1.21 -10.60
CA GLU A 101 -7.21 1.18 -11.70
C GLU A 101 -8.18 2.36 -11.63
N LEU A 102 -8.68 2.67 -10.44
CA LEU A 102 -9.58 3.80 -10.23
C LEU A 102 -8.85 5.14 -10.41
N VAL A 103 -7.64 5.30 -9.89
CA VAL A 103 -6.81 6.51 -10.08
C VAL A 103 -6.53 6.78 -11.56
N LEU A 104 -6.35 5.74 -12.38
CA LEU A 104 -6.15 5.89 -13.83
C LEU A 104 -7.34 6.58 -14.52
N GLU A 105 -8.55 6.41 -14.02
CA GLU A 105 -9.79 6.95 -14.60
C GLU A 105 -10.14 8.36 -14.10
N GLU A 106 -9.48 8.81 -13.01
CA GLU A 106 -9.75 10.13 -12.43
C GLU A 106 -9.10 11.28 -13.23
N ALA A 107 -9.77 12.42 -13.20
CA ALA A 107 -9.24 13.66 -13.75
C ALA A 107 -7.98 14.10 -12.98
N ARG A 108 -7.00 14.62 -13.68
CA ARG A 108 -5.75 15.08 -13.06
C ARG A 108 -5.99 16.36 -12.28
N GLY A 109 -5.46 16.41 -11.08
CA GLY A 109 -5.57 17.51 -10.12
C GLY A 109 -4.67 17.21 -8.93
N SER A 110 -4.97 17.81 -7.80
CA SER A 110 -4.28 17.50 -6.53
C SER A 110 -4.75 16.14 -5.98
N LEU A 111 -3.80 15.39 -5.39
CA LEU A 111 -4.09 14.10 -4.78
C LEU A 111 -3.47 13.99 -3.39
N VAL A 112 -4.24 13.43 -2.44
CA VAL A 112 -3.71 13.01 -1.14
C VAL A 112 -3.83 11.50 -0.97
N ASP A 113 -2.72 10.85 -0.59
CA ASP A 113 -2.62 9.42 -0.29
C ASP A 113 -2.58 9.24 1.24
N LEU A 114 -3.64 8.67 1.80
CA LEU A 114 -3.91 8.56 3.24
C LEU A 114 -3.57 7.15 3.73
N GLY A 115 -2.47 7.00 4.47
CA GLY A 115 -1.87 5.71 4.80
C GLY A 115 -1.03 5.20 3.62
N CYS A 116 -0.04 5.99 3.21
CA CYS A 116 0.67 5.79 1.95
C CYS A 116 1.57 4.55 1.90
N GLY A 117 2.00 4.01 3.03
CA GLY A 117 2.87 2.84 3.08
C GLY A 117 4.15 3.02 2.26
N SER A 118 4.36 2.18 1.25
CA SER A 118 5.49 2.29 0.31
C SER A 118 5.43 3.52 -0.60
N GLY A 119 4.30 4.23 -0.65
CA GLY A 119 4.04 5.34 -1.55
C GLY A 119 3.66 4.94 -2.97
N VAL A 120 3.34 3.68 -3.23
CA VAL A 120 3.05 3.19 -4.59
C VAL A 120 1.93 3.97 -5.27
N ILE A 121 0.86 4.33 -4.55
CA ILE A 121 -0.26 5.11 -5.09
C ILE A 121 0.17 6.55 -5.34
N ALA A 122 0.84 7.19 -4.38
CA ALA A 122 1.34 8.56 -4.52
C ALA A 122 2.35 8.71 -5.67
N VAL A 123 3.31 7.77 -5.78
CA VAL A 123 4.30 7.75 -6.87
C VAL A 123 3.62 7.53 -8.22
N ALA A 124 2.71 6.57 -8.31
CA ALA A 124 1.94 6.33 -9.53
C ALA A 124 1.13 7.56 -9.95
N ALA A 125 0.44 8.20 -8.99
CA ALA A 125 -0.32 9.43 -9.24
C ALA A 125 0.57 10.55 -9.78
N ALA A 126 1.74 10.79 -9.17
CA ALA A 126 2.70 11.79 -9.66
C ALA A 126 3.19 11.46 -11.08
N LYS A 127 3.49 10.19 -11.39
CA LYS A 127 3.83 9.72 -12.76
C LYS A 127 2.70 9.96 -13.76
N LEU A 128 1.47 9.86 -13.33
CA LEU A 128 0.27 10.10 -14.16
C LEU A 128 -0.04 11.59 -14.34
N GLY A 129 0.68 12.50 -13.66
CA GLY A 129 0.53 13.93 -13.79
C GLY A 129 -0.42 14.57 -12.77
N PHE A 130 -0.78 13.89 -11.69
CA PHE A 130 -1.41 14.57 -10.54
C PHE A 130 -0.41 15.52 -9.88
N SER A 131 -0.87 16.72 -9.50
CA SER A 131 -0.02 17.71 -8.83
C SER A 131 -0.89 18.79 -8.14
N PRO A 132 -0.58 19.17 -6.88
CA PRO A 132 0.38 18.52 -6.00
C PRO A 132 -0.06 17.13 -5.56
N VAL A 133 0.90 16.28 -5.19
CA VAL A 133 0.65 14.98 -4.54
C VAL A 133 1.21 15.04 -3.12
N ILE A 134 0.36 14.72 -2.14
CA ILE A 134 0.71 14.66 -0.72
C ILE A 134 0.47 13.23 -0.24
N ALA A 135 1.43 12.65 0.45
CA ALA A 135 1.36 11.32 1.05
C ALA A 135 1.47 11.43 2.57
N ILE A 136 0.61 10.75 3.31
CA ILE A 136 0.58 10.80 4.78
C ILE A 136 0.60 9.39 5.33
N ASP A 137 1.47 9.16 6.32
CA ASP A 137 1.48 7.92 7.10
C ASP A 137 1.88 8.22 8.55
N ASN A 138 1.39 7.42 9.50
CA ASN A 138 1.77 7.54 10.90
C ASN A 138 3.12 6.85 11.19
N ASP A 139 3.52 5.89 10.36
CA ASP A 139 4.79 5.20 10.44
C ASP A 139 5.91 6.02 9.76
N PRO A 140 6.95 6.43 10.49
CA PRO A 140 8.07 7.14 9.90
C PRO A 140 8.82 6.31 8.84
N LEU A 141 8.83 4.97 8.92
CA LEU A 141 9.44 4.10 7.92
C LEU A 141 8.67 4.11 6.60
N ALA A 142 7.34 4.20 6.66
CA ALA A 142 6.50 4.36 5.48
C ALA A 142 6.75 5.69 4.77
N VAL A 143 6.86 6.78 5.51
CA VAL A 143 7.19 8.11 4.97
C VAL A 143 8.57 8.09 4.28
N GLU A 144 9.56 7.49 4.92
CA GLU A 144 10.91 7.35 4.36
C GLU A 144 10.91 6.49 3.10
N ALA A 145 10.18 5.36 3.09
CA ALA A 145 10.02 4.50 1.92
C ALA A 145 9.35 5.25 0.76
N THR A 146 8.30 6.01 1.04
CA THR A 146 7.61 6.85 0.05
C THR A 146 8.57 7.85 -0.59
N LEU A 147 9.38 8.56 0.20
CA LEU A 147 10.36 9.53 -0.31
C LEU A 147 11.46 8.85 -1.14
N ARG A 148 11.99 7.70 -0.69
CA ARG A 148 12.96 6.92 -1.48
C ARG A 148 12.38 6.47 -2.82
N ASN A 149 11.17 5.92 -2.81
CA ASN A 149 10.50 5.48 -4.03
C ASN A 149 10.17 6.65 -4.96
N ALA A 150 9.76 7.81 -4.45
CA ALA A 150 9.55 9.02 -5.23
C ALA A 150 10.85 9.46 -5.94
N ALA A 151 11.96 9.51 -5.20
CA ALA A 151 13.27 9.87 -5.76
C ALA A 151 13.73 8.86 -6.83
N ALA A 152 13.59 7.55 -6.58
CA ALA A 152 13.95 6.49 -7.54
C ALA A 152 13.11 6.58 -8.83
N ASN A 153 11.89 7.09 -8.76
CA ASN A 153 11.01 7.29 -9.90
C ASN A 153 11.17 8.67 -10.58
N GLY A 154 11.97 9.56 -10.03
CA GLY A 154 12.17 10.92 -10.55
C GLY A 154 10.91 11.80 -10.46
N VAL A 155 10.06 11.55 -9.47
CA VAL A 155 8.85 12.35 -9.23
C VAL A 155 8.99 13.22 -7.98
N VAL A 156 8.26 14.34 -7.97
CA VAL A 156 8.18 15.25 -6.84
C VAL A 156 6.82 15.06 -6.16
N LEU A 157 6.84 14.75 -4.88
CA LEU A 157 5.67 14.70 -4.00
C LEU A 157 6.09 15.13 -2.59
N GLU A 158 5.11 15.46 -1.77
CA GLU A 158 5.32 15.74 -0.36
C GLU A 158 4.91 14.49 0.44
N ALA A 159 5.81 13.95 1.25
CA ALA A 159 5.47 12.90 2.20
C ALA A 159 5.71 13.38 3.61
N GLN A 160 4.72 13.22 4.48
CA GLN A 160 4.76 13.71 5.85
C GLN A 160 4.26 12.66 6.84
N ARG A 161 4.90 12.63 8.01
CA ARG A 161 4.40 11.84 9.11
C ARG A 161 3.17 12.49 9.70
N GLY A 162 2.05 11.76 9.77
CA GLY A 162 0.81 12.26 10.34
C GLY A 162 -0.19 11.14 10.61
N ASP A 163 -1.01 11.32 11.63
CA ASP A 163 -2.14 10.42 11.87
C ASP A 163 -3.37 10.98 11.14
N VAL A 164 -3.79 10.32 10.10
CA VAL A 164 -4.96 10.70 9.28
C VAL A 164 -6.26 10.72 10.09
N LEU A 165 -6.30 10.04 11.25
CA LEU A 165 -7.47 9.99 12.12
C LEU A 165 -7.54 11.15 13.11
N SER A 166 -6.45 11.91 13.32
CA SER A 166 -6.40 12.99 14.31
C SER A 166 -5.66 14.25 13.83
N GLY A 167 -4.70 14.10 12.92
CA GLY A 167 -3.88 15.19 12.38
C GLY A 167 -4.60 16.11 11.40
N PRO A 168 -3.91 17.11 10.85
CA PRO A 168 -4.44 17.96 9.77
C PRO A 168 -4.78 17.15 8.52
N MET A 169 -5.89 17.49 7.85
CA MET A 169 -6.32 16.88 6.61
C MET A 169 -6.09 17.86 5.45
N PRO A 170 -5.17 17.59 4.53
CA PRO A 170 -4.98 18.43 3.34
C PRO A 170 -6.22 18.41 2.45
N ALA A 171 -6.56 19.56 1.90
CA ALA A 171 -7.54 19.64 0.84
C ALA A 171 -6.92 19.12 -0.48
N ALA A 172 -7.67 18.31 -1.20
CA ALA A 172 -7.26 17.79 -2.51
C ALA A 172 -8.50 17.56 -3.39
N ASP A 173 -8.30 17.47 -4.71
CA ASP A 173 -9.37 17.10 -5.62
C ASP A 173 -9.73 15.61 -5.45
N LEU A 174 -8.70 14.76 -5.24
CA LEU A 174 -8.84 13.33 -5.00
C LEU A 174 -8.12 12.91 -3.71
N ALA A 175 -8.81 12.19 -2.84
CA ALA A 175 -8.19 11.45 -1.73
C ALA A 175 -8.21 9.95 -2.03
N VAL A 176 -7.12 9.25 -1.73
CA VAL A 176 -7.06 7.78 -1.78
C VAL A 176 -6.72 7.27 -0.39
N ALA A 177 -7.47 6.27 0.09
CA ALA A 177 -7.25 5.64 1.39
C ALA A 177 -7.33 4.11 1.23
N ASN A 178 -6.17 3.46 1.14
CA ASN A 178 -6.05 2.00 1.11
C ASN A 178 -5.64 1.49 2.50
N ILE A 179 -6.57 1.56 3.45
CA ILE A 179 -6.36 1.27 4.88
C ILE A 179 -7.52 0.42 5.42
N SER A 180 -7.48 0.01 6.70
CA SER A 180 -8.53 -0.84 7.27
C SER A 180 -9.91 -0.17 7.26
N ILE A 181 -10.96 -0.98 7.18
CA ILE A 181 -12.36 -0.50 7.20
C ILE A 181 -12.68 0.33 8.46
N GLU A 182 -12.11 -0.03 9.61
CA GLU A 182 -12.27 0.69 10.87
C GLU A 182 -11.66 2.09 10.77
N ALA A 183 -10.48 2.20 10.16
CA ALA A 183 -9.82 3.48 9.95
C ALA A 183 -10.60 4.35 8.95
N ILE A 184 -11.13 3.77 7.85
CA ILE A 184 -11.95 4.50 6.87
C ILE A 184 -13.23 5.05 7.51
N ARG A 185 -13.93 4.25 8.32
CA ARG A 185 -15.14 4.71 9.03
C ARG A 185 -14.85 5.87 9.98
N ARG A 186 -13.71 5.86 10.67
CA ARG A 186 -13.27 6.96 11.55
C ARG A 186 -12.79 8.17 10.76
N LEU A 187 -12.25 7.96 9.57
CA LEU A 187 -11.78 9.02 8.67
C LEU A 187 -12.95 9.79 8.02
N SER A 188 -14.11 9.17 7.89
CA SER A 188 -15.27 9.64 7.13
C SER A 188 -15.60 11.11 7.36
N ASP A 189 -15.78 11.53 8.63
CA ASP A 189 -16.17 12.90 9.00
C ASP A 189 -15.04 13.94 8.83
N ARG A 190 -13.85 13.50 8.45
CA ARG A 190 -12.64 14.32 8.32
C ARG A 190 -12.27 14.60 6.88
N LEU A 191 -12.79 13.82 5.95
CA LEU A 191 -12.50 13.94 4.53
C LEU A 191 -13.01 15.27 3.97
N VAL A 192 -12.17 15.94 3.21
CA VAL A 192 -12.48 17.25 2.59
C VAL A 192 -12.28 17.26 1.07
N ALA A 193 -11.83 16.14 0.50
CA ALA A 193 -11.62 15.99 -0.94
C ALA A 193 -12.94 15.99 -1.72
N GLY A 194 -12.91 16.46 -2.97
CA GLY A 194 -14.08 16.41 -3.86
C GLY A 194 -14.46 14.98 -4.25
N ARG A 195 -13.45 14.10 -4.41
CA ARG A 195 -13.62 12.67 -4.71
C ARG A 195 -12.75 11.83 -3.78
N VAL A 196 -13.21 10.63 -3.49
CA VAL A 196 -12.51 9.72 -2.58
C VAL A 196 -12.51 8.31 -3.16
N ILE A 197 -11.34 7.67 -3.16
CA ILE A 197 -11.19 6.24 -3.43
C ILE A 197 -10.81 5.57 -2.11
N THR A 198 -11.54 4.53 -1.71
CA THR A 198 -11.23 3.74 -0.51
C THR A 198 -11.05 2.28 -0.85
N SER A 199 -10.14 1.60 -0.15
CA SER A 199 -9.90 0.16 -0.24
C SER A 199 -9.26 -0.34 1.06
N GLY A 200 -8.92 -1.65 1.14
CA GLY A 200 -8.35 -2.28 2.33
C GLY A 200 -9.39 -3.05 3.13
N TYR A 201 -10.49 -3.46 2.50
CA TYR A 201 -11.59 -4.21 3.12
C TYR A 201 -12.25 -5.17 2.14
N LEU A 202 -13.07 -6.07 2.66
CA LEU A 202 -13.70 -7.14 1.90
C LEU A 202 -15.05 -6.73 1.30
N ALA A 203 -15.54 -7.52 0.36
CA ALA A 203 -16.77 -7.24 -0.38
C ALA A 203 -18.03 -7.09 0.48
N ASN A 204 -18.06 -7.72 1.65
CA ASN A 204 -19.19 -7.63 2.60
C ASN A 204 -19.13 -6.38 3.50
N ASP A 205 -18.02 -5.64 3.44
CA ASP A 205 -17.86 -4.41 4.20
C ASP A 205 -18.52 -3.23 3.49
N ASP A 206 -19.01 -2.29 4.30
CA ASP A 206 -19.58 -1.02 3.85
C ASP A 206 -18.94 0.12 4.64
N PRO A 207 -18.07 0.92 4.02
CA PRO A 207 -17.39 2.03 4.70
C PRO A 207 -18.33 3.18 5.09
N ARG A 208 -19.34 3.51 4.27
CA ARG A 208 -20.33 4.58 4.51
C ARG A 208 -19.68 5.92 4.83
N LEU A 209 -19.22 6.62 3.82
CA LEU A 209 -18.63 7.94 4.01
C LEU A 209 -19.72 8.99 4.20
N ALA A 210 -19.74 9.68 5.34
CA ALA A 210 -20.69 10.76 5.63
C ALA A 210 -20.43 11.96 4.68
N GLY A 211 -21.50 12.51 4.10
CA GLY A 211 -21.41 13.62 3.14
C GLY A 211 -20.84 13.25 1.78
N TYR A 212 -20.82 11.95 1.46
CA TYR A 212 -20.36 11.45 0.16
C TYR A 212 -21.36 10.47 -0.44
N GLN A 213 -21.64 10.65 -1.72
CA GLN A 213 -22.40 9.71 -2.53
C GLN A 213 -21.48 8.63 -3.08
N HIS A 214 -21.84 7.36 -2.89
CA HIS A 214 -21.15 6.22 -3.50
C HIS A 214 -21.43 6.20 -5.01
N LEU A 215 -20.40 6.10 -5.83
CA LEU A 215 -20.51 6.09 -7.30
C LEU A 215 -20.29 4.70 -7.89
N ALA A 216 -19.25 4.00 -7.46
CA ALA A 216 -18.85 2.74 -8.05
C ALA A 216 -18.08 1.88 -7.06
N ARG A 217 -18.15 0.56 -7.24
CA ARG A 217 -17.34 -0.46 -6.55
C ARG A 217 -16.66 -1.36 -7.56
N ARG A 218 -15.40 -1.64 -7.34
CA ARG A 218 -14.64 -2.70 -8.02
C ARG A 218 -14.26 -3.79 -7.05
N SER A 219 -14.10 -5.00 -7.55
CA SER A 219 -13.71 -6.15 -6.73
C SER A 219 -12.68 -7.02 -7.43
N ASP A 220 -11.74 -7.56 -6.65
CA ASP A 220 -10.75 -8.54 -7.09
C ASP A 220 -10.43 -9.47 -5.91
N VAL A 221 -10.59 -10.81 -6.12
CA VAL A 221 -10.31 -11.87 -5.14
C VAL A 221 -10.90 -11.57 -3.75
N GLY A 222 -12.18 -11.10 -3.71
CA GLY A 222 -12.88 -10.81 -2.45
C GLY A 222 -12.58 -9.43 -1.83
N TRP A 223 -11.55 -8.73 -2.29
CA TRP A 223 -11.26 -7.35 -1.91
C TRP A 223 -12.01 -6.36 -2.78
N VAL A 224 -12.27 -5.18 -2.25
CA VAL A 224 -12.99 -4.13 -2.99
C VAL A 224 -12.31 -2.78 -2.87
N ALA A 225 -12.57 -1.93 -3.88
CA ALA A 225 -12.34 -0.50 -3.82
C ALA A 225 -13.59 0.25 -4.26
N ASP A 226 -13.89 1.33 -3.56
CA ASP A 226 -15.06 2.18 -3.77
C ASP A 226 -14.66 3.59 -4.17
N VAL A 227 -15.47 4.21 -5.02
CA VAL A 227 -15.36 5.61 -5.41
C VAL A 227 -16.54 6.38 -4.87
N TYR A 228 -16.24 7.53 -4.30
CA TYR A 228 -17.23 8.46 -3.76
C TYR A 228 -17.03 9.86 -4.31
N VAL A 229 -18.13 10.64 -4.38
CA VAL A 229 -18.11 12.07 -4.66
C VAL A 229 -18.76 12.81 -3.52
N ARG A 230 -18.21 13.97 -3.16
CA ARG A 230 -18.76 14.82 -2.09
C ARG A 230 -20.15 15.33 -2.50
N GLU A 231 -21.11 15.23 -1.58
CA GLU A 231 -22.42 15.84 -1.71
C GLU A 231 -22.31 17.37 -1.62
N GLU A 232 -23.07 18.10 -2.45
CA GLU A 232 -23.14 19.57 -2.47
C GLU A 232 -23.85 20.15 -1.23
#